data_3580c2183d2931d20f60903989afa3d0
#
_entry.id   3580c2183d2931d20f60903989afa3d0
#
_cell.length_a   1.000
_cell.length_b   1.000
_cell.length_c   1.000
_cell.angle_alpha   90.00
_cell.angle_beta   90.00
_cell.angle_gamma   90.00
#
_symmetry.space_group_name_H-M   'P 1'
#
loop_
_entity.id
_entity.type
_entity.pdbx_description
1 polymer ?
#
loop_
_entity_poly.entity_id
_entity_poly.type
_entity_poly.pdbx_seq_one_letter_code
_entity_poly.pdbx_strand_id
1 'polypeptide(L)'
;MNLDSLRRKHRRFIYKGFNITQSGEDLKVTFDFILDPEIRFQPTVIFPKTENVGIENLVFNLGMVELISYWKAACSPEIIIKAGYLSDEQMKFWKNLLLKGLGEFFYTNKIDFTPPDFVQFNVQSHLGGGSGRTPRKLRDRDLVLVGGGKDSAVTLDNISKSGKEFNCLMVNPTKAALNIAKVAGCSFPIIVKRSIDPRLLERNKKGYLNGHTPFSAYLAFVSTMASHLYNYKNIIVSNEASSNEANLKWMGSEINHQYSKTSEFEKDFRKYSKKYLSVSSNYFSYLRRLGEIQIAKTFAKMPKYFSVFRSCNKGSKTNSWCGRCAKCLSTYLVLYPFLGEEIKKIFGKDLFEDKTLTNVMKELLGKDENVKPFDCVLSIEETKTAISLGIDRAKKDGQKIPNLLGAFSR
;
A
#
# COMPACT_ATOMS: atom_id res chain seq x y z
N MET A 1 19.35 -7.79 17.54
CA MET A 1 19.63 -9.22 17.32
C MET A 1 19.93 -9.43 15.84
N ASN A 2 20.81 -10.38 15.48
CA ASN A 2 21.02 -10.69 14.06
C ASN A 2 20.01 -11.73 13.56
N LEU A 3 19.88 -11.86 12.24
CA LEU A 3 18.93 -12.76 11.60
C LEU A 3 19.11 -14.21 12.06
N ASP A 4 20.35 -14.73 12.07
CA ASP A 4 20.64 -16.14 12.37
C ASP A 4 20.24 -16.50 13.78
N SER A 5 20.49 -15.61 14.76
CA SER A 5 20.09 -15.85 16.14
C SER A 5 18.57 -15.87 16.29
N LEU A 6 17.86 -14.98 15.56
CA LEU A 6 16.39 -14.96 15.55
C LEU A 6 15.82 -16.22 14.89
N ARG A 7 16.37 -16.66 13.76
CA ARG A 7 15.92 -17.85 13.05
C ARG A 7 16.21 -19.15 13.84
N ARG A 8 17.34 -19.21 14.54
CA ARG A 8 17.64 -20.34 15.44
C ARG A 8 16.69 -20.40 16.62
N LYS A 9 16.40 -19.27 17.24
CA LYS A 9 15.47 -19.16 18.38
C LYS A 9 14.02 -19.42 17.97
N HIS A 10 13.60 -18.87 16.82
CA HIS A 10 12.25 -18.88 16.33
C HIS A 10 12.17 -19.65 15.00
N ARG A 11 12.29 -20.97 15.06
CA ARG A 11 12.31 -21.80 13.85
C ARG A 11 10.96 -21.86 13.12
N ARG A 12 9.87 -21.63 13.84
CA ARG A 12 8.51 -21.74 13.33
C ARG A 12 7.70 -20.48 13.60
N PHE A 13 6.94 -20.09 12.60
CA PHE A 13 5.87 -19.12 12.74
C PHE A 13 4.54 -19.82 12.44
N ILE A 14 3.58 -19.75 13.33
CA ILE A 14 2.35 -20.54 13.26
C ILE A 14 1.15 -19.62 13.10
N TYR A 15 0.40 -19.78 12.02
CA TYR A 15 -0.95 -19.25 11.92
C TYR A 15 -1.91 -20.27 12.54
N LYS A 16 -2.21 -20.08 13.83
CA LYS A 16 -2.95 -21.06 14.63
C LYS A 16 -4.44 -21.08 14.29
N GLY A 17 -5.04 -19.89 14.07
CA GLY A 17 -6.46 -19.74 13.80
C GLY A 17 -6.91 -18.30 13.81
N PHE A 18 -8.21 -18.12 13.74
CA PHE A 18 -8.86 -16.82 13.88
C PHE A 18 -10.19 -16.99 14.62
N ASN A 19 -10.69 -15.89 15.17
CA ASN A 19 -12.01 -15.82 15.79
C ASN A 19 -12.82 -14.67 15.18
N ILE A 20 -14.08 -14.93 14.89
CA ILE A 20 -15.04 -13.97 14.34
C ILE A 20 -16.10 -13.71 15.40
N THR A 21 -16.25 -12.47 15.82
CA THR A 21 -17.22 -12.07 16.84
C THR A 21 -18.05 -10.89 16.37
N GLN A 22 -19.33 -10.91 16.69
CA GLN A 22 -20.20 -9.75 16.55
C GLN A 22 -20.03 -8.87 17.79
N SER A 23 -19.77 -7.58 17.63
CA SER A 23 -19.65 -6.60 18.71
C SER A 23 -20.60 -5.43 18.43
N GLY A 24 -21.82 -5.52 18.95
CA GLY A 24 -22.91 -4.66 18.52
C GLY A 24 -23.19 -4.83 17.02
N GLU A 25 -23.19 -3.74 16.26
CA GLU A 25 -23.36 -3.78 14.81
C GLU A 25 -22.05 -4.09 14.04
N ASP A 26 -20.90 -4.14 14.73
CA ASP A 26 -19.59 -4.29 14.10
C ASP A 26 -19.14 -5.75 14.09
N LEU A 27 -18.52 -6.18 13.02
CA LEU A 27 -17.88 -7.48 12.86
C LEU A 27 -16.39 -7.37 13.22
N LYS A 28 -15.97 -8.06 14.27
CA LYS A 28 -14.58 -8.12 14.72
C LYS A 28 -13.95 -9.45 14.38
N VAL A 29 -12.81 -9.41 13.72
CA VAL A 29 -11.93 -10.55 13.47
C VAL A 29 -10.67 -10.43 14.31
N THR A 30 -10.30 -11.49 15.00
CA THR A 30 -9.04 -11.59 15.77
C THR A 30 -8.24 -12.76 15.21
N PHE A 31 -7.02 -12.51 14.74
CA PHE A 31 -6.11 -13.56 14.27
C PHE A 31 -5.26 -14.08 15.44
N ASP A 32 -4.81 -15.32 15.35
CA ASP A 32 -3.98 -15.96 16.36
C ASP A 32 -2.69 -16.47 15.71
N PHE A 33 -1.60 -15.73 15.92
CA PHE A 33 -0.27 -16.07 15.43
C PHE A 33 0.66 -16.40 16.58
N ILE A 34 1.55 -17.35 16.37
CA ILE A 34 2.59 -17.73 17.33
C ILE A 34 3.95 -17.68 16.65
N LEU A 35 4.84 -16.88 17.18
CA LEU A 35 6.26 -16.94 16.93
C LEU A 35 6.87 -17.87 17.98
N ASP A 36 7.00 -19.15 17.60
CA ASP A 36 7.42 -20.24 18.47
C ASP A 36 8.82 -19.99 19.08
N PRO A 37 9.07 -20.33 20.37
CA PRO A 37 8.17 -21.06 21.25
C PRO A 37 7.15 -20.23 22.07
N GLU A 38 7.32 -18.93 22.20
CA GLU A 38 6.67 -18.24 23.34
C GLU A 38 5.82 -17.02 22.99
N ILE A 39 5.93 -16.48 21.76
CA ILE A 39 5.36 -15.16 21.46
C ILE A 39 4.05 -15.31 20.67
N ARG A 40 2.93 -15.01 21.32
CA ARG A 40 1.62 -15.00 20.70
C ARG A 40 1.22 -13.58 20.32
N PHE A 41 0.70 -13.41 19.09
CA PHE A 41 0.16 -12.15 18.58
C PHE A 41 -1.32 -12.31 18.22
N GLN A 42 -2.13 -11.32 18.60
CA GLN A 42 -3.56 -11.31 18.36
C GLN A 42 -4.02 -9.97 17.73
N PRO A 43 -3.60 -9.68 16.48
CA PRO A 43 -4.11 -8.49 15.78
C PRO A 43 -5.60 -8.60 15.50
N THR A 44 -6.24 -7.43 15.35
CA THR A 44 -7.68 -7.37 15.10
C THR A 44 -8.02 -6.50 13.91
N VAL A 45 -9.11 -6.85 13.25
CA VAL A 45 -9.74 -6.06 12.19
C VAL A 45 -11.21 -5.94 12.49
N ILE A 46 -11.76 -4.73 12.38
CA ILE A 46 -13.19 -4.46 12.65
C ILE A 46 -13.82 -3.85 11.40
N PHE A 47 -14.88 -4.48 10.92
CA PHE A 47 -15.72 -4.01 9.83
C PHE A 47 -17.01 -3.44 10.44
N PRO A 48 -17.33 -2.15 10.16
CA PRO A 48 -18.46 -1.49 10.81
C PRO A 48 -19.81 -1.94 10.21
N LYS A 49 -20.86 -1.97 11.03
CA LYS A 49 -22.26 -2.12 10.61
C LYS A 49 -22.50 -3.27 9.62
N THR A 50 -22.03 -4.46 9.96
CA THR A 50 -22.19 -5.66 9.14
C THR A 50 -22.23 -6.93 9.97
N GLU A 51 -22.77 -7.98 9.40
CA GLU A 51 -22.94 -9.27 10.03
C GLU A 51 -22.01 -10.34 9.43
N ASN A 52 -21.81 -11.42 10.20
CA ASN A 52 -21.07 -12.57 9.71
C ASN A 52 -21.92 -13.39 8.72
N VAL A 53 -21.57 -13.38 7.47
CA VAL A 53 -22.26 -14.15 6.40
C VAL A 53 -21.24 -14.94 5.58
N GLY A 54 -20.86 -16.11 6.09
CA GLY A 54 -20.05 -17.07 5.34
C GLY A 54 -18.71 -16.54 4.83
N ILE A 55 -17.95 -15.86 5.71
CA ILE A 55 -16.72 -15.15 5.39
C ILE A 55 -15.45 -15.87 5.82
N GLU A 56 -15.54 -17.09 6.34
CA GLU A 56 -14.42 -17.83 6.96
C GLU A 56 -13.22 -17.93 6.01
N ASN A 57 -13.47 -18.23 4.73
CA ASN A 57 -12.41 -18.28 3.71
C ASN A 57 -11.77 -16.91 3.45
N LEU A 58 -12.57 -15.83 3.45
CA LEU A 58 -12.07 -14.47 3.31
C LEU A 58 -11.24 -14.04 4.51
N VAL A 59 -11.68 -14.40 5.70
CA VAL A 59 -10.96 -14.16 6.96
C VAL A 59 -9.65 -14.95 7.00
N PHE A 60 -9.67 -16.23 6.61
CA PHE A 60 -8.45 -17.03 6.52
C PHE A 60 -7.41 -16.35 5.62
N ASN A 61 -7.80 -15.92 4.43
CA ASN A 61 -6.91 -15.27 3.48
C ASN A 61 -6.48 -13.86 3.94
N LEU A 62 -7.34 -13.13 4.65
CA LEU A 62 -6.97 -11.88 5.29
C LEU A 62 -5.92 -12.10 6.40
N GLY A 63 -6.02 -13.20 7.14
CA GLY A 63 -5.00 -13.61 8.11
C GLY A 63 -3.68 -14.00 7.45
N MET A 64 -3.69 -14.58 6.26
CA MET A 64 -2.48 -14.90 5.50
C MET A 64 -1.69 -13.64 5.12
N VAL A 65 -2.35 -12.57 4.69
CA VAL A 65 -1.62 -11.32 4.40
C VAL A 65 -1.23 -10.56 5.68
N GLU A 66 -2.04 -10.63 6.74
CA GLU A 66 -1.73 -10.04 8.06
C GLU A 66 -0.50 -10.71 8.69
N LEU A 67 -0.36 -12.04 8.54
CA LEU A 67 0.77 -12.85 8.99
C LEU A 67 2.12 -12.25 8.60
N ILE A 68 2.24 -11.68 7.40
CA ILE A 68 3.50 -11.10 6.86
C ILE A 68 4.05 -10.03 7.80
N SER A 69 3.16 -9.22 8.41
CA SER A 69 3.56 -8.16 9.35
C SER A 69 4.24 -8.71 10.61
N TYR A 70 3.93 -9.94 11.03
CA TYR A 70 4.41 -10.57 12.25
C TYR A 70 5.57 -11.53 11.98
N TRP A 71 5.50 -12.31 10.91
CA TRP A 71 6.55 -13.24 10.50
C TRP A 71 7.90 -12.55 10.31
N LYS A 72 7.91 -11.36 9.72
CA LYS A 72 9.14 -10.59 9.46
C LYS A 72 9.93 -10.26 10.73
N ALA A 73 9.31 -10.31 11.92
CA ALA A 73 10.01 -10.00 13.18
C ALA A 73 11.19 -10.94 13.45
N ALA A 74 11.14 -12.17 12.93
CA ALA A 74 12.22 -13.15 13.07
C ALA A 74 12.59 -13.87 11.76
N CYS A 75 11.80 -13.72 10.69
CA CYS A 75 11.96 -14.44 9.42
C CYS A 75 12.11 -15.96 9.63
N SER A 76 11.24 -16.56 10.45
CA SER A 76 11.24 -18.00 10.73
C SER A 76 11.34 -18.82 9.45
N PRO A 77 12.22 -19.84 9.38
CA PRO A 77 12.38 -20.66 8.17
C PRO A 77 11.14 -21.46 7.80
N GLU A 78 10.27 -21.76 8.76
CA GLU A 78 9.04 -22.50 8.55
C GLU A 78 7.81 -21.66 8.96
N ILE A 79 6.79 -21.62 8.08
CA ILE A 79 5.47 -21.07 8.36
C ILE A 79 4.47 -22.22 8.42
N ILE A 80 3.91 -22.49 9.60
CA ILE A 80 2.93 -23.54 9.82
C ILE A 80 1.53 -22.96 9.74
N ILE A 81 0.71 -23.51 8.83
CA ILE A 81 -0.69 -23.09 8.65
C ILE A 81 -1.60 -24.16 9.29
N LYS A 82 -2.25 -23.76 10.40
CA LYS A 82 -3.28 -24.56 11.09
C LYS A 82 -4.69 -23.99 10.93
N ALA A 83 -4.78 -22.70 10.54
CA ALA A 83 -6.03 -21.96 10.45
C ALA A 83 -6.90 -22.34 9.24
N GLY A 84 -6.35 -23.05 8.26
CA GLY A 84 -7.03 -23.45 7.04
C GLY A 84 -6.11 -24.22 6.09
N TYR A 85 -6.61 -24.51 4.89
CA TYR A 85 -5.89 -25.27 3.88
C TYR A 85 -5.35 -24.36 2.78
N LEU A 86 -4.18 -24.68 2.24
CA LEU A 86 -3.58 -24.08 1.05
C LEU A 86 -3.12 -25.16 0.08
N SER A 87 -3.50 -25.05 -1.18
CA SER A 87 -2.93 -25.85 -2.27
C SER A 87 -1.50 -25.36 -2.61
N ASP A 88 -0.75 -26.16 -3.38
CA ASP A 88 0.59 -25.81 -3.84
C ASP A 88 0.59 -24.46 -4.63
N GLU A 89 -0.43 -24.23 -5.47
CA GLU A 89 -0.57 -22.97 -6.22
C GLU A 89 -0.81 -21.78 -5.29
N GLN A 90 -1.61 -21.96 -4.24
CA GLN A 90 -1.80 -20.93 -3.22
C GLN A 90 -0.52 -20.68 -2.43
N MET A 91 0.20 -21.72 -2.01
CA MET A 91 1.49 -21.56 -1.34
C MET A 91 2.51 -20.83 -2.21
N LYS A 92 2.52 -21.09 -3.52
CA LYS A 92 3.34 -20.38 -4.50
C LYS A 92 3.01 -18.88 -4.56
N PHE A 93 1.72 -18.54 -4.60
CA PHE A 93 1.27 -17.15 -4.57
C PHE A 93 1.73 -16.44 -3.27
N TRP A 94 1.51 -17.07 -2.11
CA TRP A 94 1.89 -16.51 -0.82
C TRP A 94 3.40 -16.35 -0.65
N LYS A 95 4.19 -17.33 -1.11
CA LYS A 95 5.66 -17.25 -1.12
C LYS A 95 6.14 -16.10 -2.00
N ASN A 96 5.59 -15.96 -3.20
CA ASN A 96 5.93 -14.86 -4.12
C ASN A 96 5.58 -13.50 -3.51
N LEU A 97 4.36 -13.36 -2.94
CA LEU A 97 3.96 -12.12 -2.26
C LEU A 97 4.87 -11.78 -1.07
N LEU A 98 5.24 -12.77 -0.27
CA LEU A 98 6.13 -12.59 0.88
C LEU A 98 7.51 -12.11 0.43
N LEU A 99 8.14 -12.80 -0.53
CA LEU A 99 9.49 -12.49 -0.97
C LEU A 99 9.57 -11.16 -1.71
N LYS A 100 8.71 -10.92 -2.71
CA LYS A 100 8.70 -9.68 -3.47
C LYS A 100 8.13 -8.50 -2.67
N GLY A 101 7.09 -8.72 -1.89
CA GLY A 101 6.45 -7.69 -1.07
C GLY A 101 7.30 -7.19 0.09
N LEU A 102 8.25 -7.99 0.56
CA LEU A 102 9.21 -7.62 1.60
C LEU A 102 10.59 -7.23 1.04
N GLY A 103 10.74 -7.02 -0.25
CA GLY A 103 12.03 -6.73 -0.87
C GLY A 103 12.79 -5.58 -0.20
N GLU A 104 12.12 -4.43 0.06
CA GLU A 104 12.72 -3.32 0.81
C GLU A 104 13.15 -3.74 2.22
N PHE A 105 12.32 -4.49 2.93
CA PHE A 105 12.64 -4.99 4.26
C PHE A 105 13.90 -5.86 4.25
N PHE A 106 14.04 -6.77 3.29
CA PHE A 106 15.24 -7.60 3.16
C PHE A 106 16.47 -6.76 2.84
N TYR A 107 16.37 -5.85 1.88
CA TYR A 107 17.47 -4.94 1.54
C TYR A 107 17.93 -4.11 2.74
N THR A 108 17.00 -3.48 3.44
CA THR A 108 17.28 -2.58 4.56
C THR A 108 17.92 -3.32 5.74
N ASN A 109 17.49 -4.56 5.99
CA ASN A 109 18.02 -5.40 7.07
C ASN A 109 19.19 -6.28 6.61
N LYS A 110 19.68 -6.15 5.36
CA LYS A 110 20.78 -6.94 4.78
C LYS A 110 20.55 -8.46 4.86
N ILE A 111 19.32 -8.89 4.54
CA ILE A 111 18.88 -10.28 4.62
C ILE A 111 18.98 -10.92 3.25
N ASP A 112 19.82 -11.95 3.10
CA ASP A 112 19.80 -12.81 1.93
C ASP A 112 18.55 -13.70 1.96
N PHE A 113 17.62 -13.40 1.04
CA PHE A 113 16.36 -14.14 0.88
C PHE A 113 16.36 -15.03 -0.37
N THR A 114 17.47 -15.09 -1.08
CA THR A 114 17.59 -15.82 -2.35
C THR A 114 17.64 -17.34 -2.23
N PRO A 115 18.09 -17.95 -1.11
CA PRO A 115 18.07 -19.41 -0.98
C PRO A 115 16.65 -19.97 -1.19
N PRO A 116 16.50 -21.06 -1.99
CA PRO A 116 15.19 -21.65 -2.28
C PRO A 116 14.40 -22.10 -1.04
N ASP A 117 15.11 -22.44 0.02
CA ASP A 117 14.61 -22.89 1.31
C ASP A 117 14.54 -21.77 2.36
N PHE A 118 14.73 -20.50 1.96
CA PHE A 118 14.69 -19.36 2.87
C PHE A 118 13.41 -19.34 3.71
N VAL A 119 12.27 -19.69 3.12
CA VAL A 119 10.99 -19.89 3.81
C VAL A 119 10.20 -21.02 3.17
N GLN A 120 9.61 -21.87 4.01
CA GLN A 120 8.77 -23.00 3.61
C GLN A 120 7.41 -22.90 4.30
N PHE A 121 6.35 -23.24 3.57
CA PHE A 121 5.00 -23.37 4.12
C PHE A 121 4.71 -24.85 4.43
N ASN A 122 4.21 -25.10 5.65
CA ASN A 122 3.76 -26.41 6.10
C ASN A 122 2.28 -26.31 6.48
N VAL A 123 1.41 -26.93 5.71
CA VAL A 123 -0.03 -26.90 5.92
C VAL A 123 -0.44 -28.13 6.76
N GLN A 124 -0.89 -27.88 7.99
CA GLN A 124 -1.30 -28.93 8.94
C GLN A 124 -2.82 -28.98 9.16
N SER A 125 -3.60 -28.27 8.35
CA SER A 125 -5.05 -28.29 8.41
C SER A 125 -5.63 -29.28 7.42
N HIS A 126 -6.51 -30.16 7.89
CA HIS A 126 -7.35 -31.03 7.06
C HIS A 126 -8.72 -30.40 6.79
N LEU A 127 -9.01 -29.23 7.36
CA LEU A 127 -10.23 -28.49 7.08
C LEU A 127 -10.11 -27.96 5.65
N GLY A 128 -10.82 -28.58 4.73
CA GLY A 128 -10.85 -28.18 3.33
C GLY A 128 -11.16 -26.69 3.24
N GLY A 129 -10.31 -25.95 2.56
CA GLY A 129 -10.60 -24.57 2.20
C GLY A 129 -11.95 -24.56 1.49
N GLY A 130 -12.93 -23.87 2.04
CA GLY A 130 -14.32 -23.95 1.59
C GLY A 130 -14.53 -23.52 0.13
N SER A 131 -14.27 -24.46 -0.77
CA SER A 131 -14.49 -24.33 -2.22
C SER A 131 -15.87 -24.87 -2.60
N GLY A 132 -16.92 -24.40 -1.98
CA GLY A 132 -18.24 -24.98 -2.23
C GLY A 132 -19.42 -24.03 -2.23
N ARG A 133 -19.23 -22.76 -1.92
CA ARG A 133 -20.32 -21.81 -1.97
C ARG A 133 -20.36 -21.10 -3.32
N THR A 134 -21.53 -21.11 -3.96
CA THR A 134 -21.77 -20.28 -5.15
C THR A 134 -21.46 -18.82 -4.81
N PRO A 135 -20.62 -18.13 -5.61
CA PRO A 135 -20.31 -16.74 -5.36
C PRO A 135 -21.58 -15.89 -5.23
N ARG A 136 -21.68 -15.11 -4.17
CA ARG A 136 -22.80 -14.16 -4.02
C ARG A 136 -22.81 -13.20 -5.21
N LYS A 137 -23.99 -13.01 -5.84
CA LYS A 137 -24.17 -11.98 -6.88
C LYS A 137 -24.07 -10.61 -6.24
N LEU A 138 -23.03 -9.85 -6.58
CA LEU A 138 -22.78 -8.51 -6.08
C LEU A 138 -23.50 -7.46 -6.94
N ARG A 139 -23.93 -6.36 -6.30
CA ARG A 139 -24.52 -5.21 -7.00
C ARG A 139 -23.44 -4.47 -7.77
N ASP A 140 -23.78 -3.98 -8.97
CA ASP A 140 -22.84 -3.24 -9.82
C ASP A 140 -22.62 -1.82 -9.29
N ARG A 141 -21.91 -1.73 -8.17
CA ARG A 141 -21.49 -0.50 -7.48
C ARG A 141 -19.99 -0.48 -7.31
N ASP A 142 -19.43 0.71 -7.13
CA ASP A 142 -18.00 0.94 -7.03
C ASP A 142 -17.58 1.18 -5.58
N LEU A 143 -16.57 0.44 -5.12
CA LEU A 143 -15.90 0.62 -3.83
C LEU A 143 -14.50 1.16 -4.08
N VAL A 144 -14.28 2.45 -3.76
CA VAL A 144 -13.03 3.15 -4.06
C VAL A 144 -12.16 3.23 -2.82
N LEU A 145 -10.92 2.75 -2.91
CA LEU A 145 -9.94 2.87 -1.83
C LEU A 145 -9.32 4.27 -1.81
N VAL A 146 -9.30 4.91 -0.63
CA VAL A 146 -8.88 6.31 -0.48
C VAL A 146 -7.69 6.43 0.46
N GLY A 147 -6.55 6.89 -0.08
CA GLY A 147 -5.31 7.11 0.69
C GLY A 147 -5.04 8.57 1.10
N GLY A 148 -5.74 9.54 0.51
CA GLY A 148 -5.58 10.97 0.84
C GLY A 148 -4.63 11.76 -0.04
N GLY A 149 -3.99 11.16 -1.06
CA GLY A 149 -3.13 11.81 -2.04
C GLY A 149 -3.87 12.28 -3.31
N LYS A 150 -3.11 12.93 -4.23
CA LYS A 150 -3.63 13.41 -5.52
C LYS A 150 -4.27 12.31 -6.37
N ASP A 151 -3.71 11.09 -6.32
CA ASP A 151 -4.18 9.95 -7.12
C ASP A 151 -5.58 9.52 -6.68
N SER A 152 -5.81 9.44 -5.36
CA SER A 152 -7.14 9.19 -4.79
C SER A 152 -8.13 10.30 -5.17
N ALA A 153 -7.68 11.56 -5.17
CA ALA A 153 -8.54 12.69 -5.56
C ALA A 153 -8.95 12.61 -7.02
N VAL A 154 -8.00 12.31 -7.94
CA VAL A 154 -8.28 12.14 -9.37
C VAL A 154 -9.24 10.97 -9.62
N THR A 155 -8.99 9.83 -8.99
CA THR A 155 -9.86 8.65 -9.12
C THR A 155 -11.27 8.97 -8.63
N LEU A 156 -11.41 9.52 -7.42
CA LEU A 156 -12.72 9.83 -6.83
C LEU A 156 -13.49 10.88 -7.61
N ASP A 157 -12.81 11.94 -8.07
CA ASP A 157 -13.47 13.00 -8.85
C ASP A 157 -14.05 12.45 -10.15
N ASN A 158 -13.31 11.56 -10.83
CA ASN A 158 -13.80 10.93 -12.05
C ASN A 158 -14.94 9.95 -11.79
N ILE A 159 -14.83 9.12 -10.74
CA ILE A 159 -15.89 8.17 -10.37
C ILE A 159 -17.15 8.91 -9.94
N SER A 160 -17.05 9.96 -9.13
CA SER A 160 -18.21 10.74 -8.67
C SER A 160 -18.97 11.42 -9.82
N LYS A 161 -18.28 11.72 -10.93
CA LYS A 161 -18.89 12.30 -12.15
C LYS A 161 -19.46 11.25 -13.11
N SER A 162 -19.20 9.96 -12.91
CA SER A 162 -19.68 8.91 -13.81
C SER A 162 -21.17 8.62 -13.68
N GLY A 163 -21.83 9.12 -12.65
CA GLY A 163 -23.23 8.83 -12.34
C GLY A 163 -23.47 7.45 -11.73
N LYS A 164 -22.43 6.64 -11.56
CA LYS A 164 -22.51 5.32 -10.95
C LYS A 164 -22.49 5.39 -9.42
N GLU A 165 -23.29 4.53 -8.77
CA GLU A 165 -23.26 4.44 -7.31
C GLU A 165 -21.89 3.99 -6.80
N PHE A 166 -21.30 4.77 -5.91
CA PHE A 166 -20.00 4.46 -5.31
C PHE A 166 -19.97 4.71 -3.81
N ASN A 167 -19.00 4.11 -3.15
CA ASN A 167 -18.63 4.45 -1.76
C ASN A 167 -17.10 4.39 -1.60
N CYS A 168 -16.60 4.97 -0.53
CA CYS A 168 -15.19 4.95 -0.17
C CYS A 168 -14.90 3.87 0.87
N LEU A 169 -13.76 3.20 0.71
CA LEU A 169 -13.20 2.28 1.69
C LEU A 169 -11.86 2.84 2.22
N MET A 170 -11.72 2.85 3.53
CA MET A 170 -10.50 3.30 4.19
C MET A 170 -10.14 2.35 5.34
N VAL A 171 -8.84 2.15 5.56
CA VAL A 171 -8.33 1.43 6.72
C VAL A 171 -7.53 2.42 7.58
N ASN A 172 -7.97 2.66 8.81
CA ASN A 172 -7.36 3.62 9.73
C ASN A 172 -7.03 4.97 9.03
N PRO A 173 -8.03 5.70 8.50
CA PRO A 173 -7.83 6.82 7.62
C PRO A 173 -7.07 7.98 8.25
N THR A 174 -6.24 8.64 7.45
CA THR A 174 -5.70 9.96 7.78
C THR A 174 -6.79 11.03 7.62
N LYS A 175 -6.59 12.19 8.23
CA LYS A 175 -7.49 13.35 8.04
C LYS A 175 -7.60 13.75 6.55
N ALA A 176 -6.51 13.64 5.79
CA ALA A 176 -6.51 13.92 4.35
C ALA A 176 -7.43 12.95 3.59
N ALA A 177 -7.40 11.64 3.90
CA ALA A 177 -8.27 10.65 3.26
C ALA A 177 -9.76 10.96 3.51
N LEU A 178 -10.13 11.27 4.74
CA LEU A 178 -11.49 11.66 5.11
C LEU A 178 -11.94 12.95 4.38
N ASN A 179 -11.07 13.96 4.34
CA ASN A 179 -11.37 15.21 3.69
C ASN A 179 -11.54 15.06 2.17
N ILE A 180 -10.69 14.27 1.50
CA ILE A 180 -10.84 13.97 0.06
C ILE A 180 -12.16 13.27 -0.21
N ALA A 181 -12.53 12.26 0.57
CA ALA A 181 -13.80 11.57 0.42
C ALA A 181 -14.98 12.55 0.57
N LYS A 182 -14.95 13.42 1.59
CA LYS A 182 -15.97 14.44 1.80
C LYS A 182 -16.11 15.40 0.62
N VAL A 183 -14.98 15.92 0.10
CA VAL A 183 -14.97 16.83 -1.08
C VAL A 183 -15.49 16.13 -2.33
N ALA A 184 -15.27 14.82 -2.47
CA ALA A 184 -15.79 14.01 -3.57
C ALA A 184 -17.26 13.61 -3.43
N GLY A 185 -17.93 13.97 -2.33
CA GLY A 185 -19.35 13.66 -2.09
C GLY A 185 -19.59 12.32 -1.39
N CYS A 186 -18.55 11.62 -0.93
CA CYS A 186 -18.69 10.39 -0.16
C CYS A 186 -18.96 10.71 1.33
N SER A 187 -20.24 10.77 1.72
CA SER A 187 -20.66 11.20 3.05
C SER A 187 -20.52 10.12 4.12
N PHE A 188 -20.62 8.85 3.75
CA PHE A 188 -20.64 7.71 4.68
C PHE A 188 -19.63 6.64 4.26
N PRO A 189 -18.31 6.92 4.33
CA PRO A 189 -17.30 5.95 3.94
C PRO A 189 -17.29 4.74 4.87
N ILE A 190 -16.94 3.56 4.32
CA ILE A 190 -16.67 2.37 5.10
C ILE A 190 -15.28 2.50 5.72
N ILE A 191 -15.20 2.58 7.04
CA ILE A 191 -13.96 2.72 7.78
C ILE A 191 -13.65 1.43 8.53
N VAL A 192 -12.70 0.66 8.01
CA VAL A 192 -12.19 -0.55 8.64
C VAL A 192 -11.11 -0.16 9.66
N LYS A 193 -11.21 -0.69 10.88
CA LYS A 193 -10.21 -0.49 11.93
C LYS A 193 -9.28 -1.70 12.01
N ARG A 194 -7.99 -1.50 11.75
CA ARG A 194 -6.94 -2.51 11.95
C ARG A 194 -6.10 -2.14 13.17
N SER A 195 -5.92 -3.09 14.08
CA SER A 195 -5.08 -2.92 15.26
C SER A 195 -3.93 -3.92 15.24
N ILE A 196 -2.71 -3.40 15.30
CA ILE A 196 -1.50 -4.21 15.45
C ILE A 196 -1.38 -4.62 16.91
N ASP A 197 -1.01 -5.88 17.15
CA ASP A 197 -0.75 -6.35 18.52
C ASP A 197 0.43 -5.59 19.14
N PRO A 198 0.28 -4.96 20.31
CA PRO A 198 1.34 -4.19 20.97
C PRO A 198 2.63 -4.98 21.20
N ARG A 199 2.52 -6.29 21.39
CA ARG A 199 3.68 -7.18 21.57
C ARG A 199 4.64 -7.16 20.39
N LEU A 200 4.17 -6.91 19.16
CA LEU A 200 5.07 -6.72 18.01
C LEU A 200 5.94 -5.48 18.20
N LEU A 201 5.36 -4.36 18.65
CA LEU A 201 6.10 -3.11 18.89
C LEU A 201 7.10 -3.26 20.02
N GLU A 202 6.75 -4.01 21.07
CA GLU A 202 7.67 -4.36 22.16
C GLU A 202 8.85 -5.20 21.66
N ARG A 203 8.62 -6.17 20.77
CA ARG A 203 9.69 -6.98 20.17
C ARG A 203 10.60 -6.14 19.29
N ASN A 204 10.05 -5.23 18.49
CA ASN A 204 10.85 -4.29 17.71
C ASN A 204 11.79 -3.46 18.61
N LYS A 205 11.30 -2.96 19.76
CA LYS A 205 12.14 -2.26 20.76
C LYS A 205 13.24 -3.16 21.37
N LYS A 206 13.02 -4.47 21.42
CA LYS A 206 13.99 -5.48 21.88
C LYS A 206 14.95 -5.96 20.78
N GLY A 207 14.97 -5.31 19.62
CA GLY A 207 15.89 -5.60 18.51
C GLY A 207 15.46 -6.73 17.60
N TYR A 208 14.16 -7.11 17.60
CA TYR A 208 13.59 -7.93 16.54
C TYR A 208 13.50 -7.14 15.24
N LEU A 209 13.51 -7.84 14.10
CA LEU A 209 13.51 -7.20 12.79
C LEU A 209 12.25 -6.36 12.57
N ASN A 210 12.44 -5.20 11.93
CA ASN A 210 11.36 -4.28 11.59
C ASN A 210 11.61 -3.65 10.21
N GLY A 211 10.57 -3.12 9.58
CA GLY A 211 10.66 -2.45 8.28
C GLY A 211 9.37 -2.56 7.47
N HIS A 212 9.48 -2.34 6.18
CA HIS A 212 8.38 -2.32 5.24
C HIS A 212 7.48 -3.58 5.31
N THR A 213 6.21 -3.39 4.96
CA THR A 213 5.21 -4.45 4.80
C THR A 213 4.37 -4.12 3.56
N PRO A 214 4.00 -5.09 2.71
CA PRO A 214 3.23 -4.86 1.49
C PRO A 214 1.78 -4.47 1.80
N PHE A 215 1.57 -3.25 2.31
CA PHE A 215 0.27 -2.79 2.81
C PHE A 215 -0.80 -2.73 1.72
N SER A 216 -0.44 -2.46 0.46
CA SER A 216 -1.40 -2.48 -0.65
C SER A 216 -1.93 -3.89 -0.93
N ALA A 217 -1.16 -4.95 -0.67
CA ALA A 217 -1.67 -6.31 -0.70
C ALA A 217 -2.68 -6.55 0.43
N TYR A 218 -2.39 -6.07 1.64
CA TYR A 218 -3.36 -6.12 2.74
C TYR A 218 -4.67 -5.42 2.35
N LEU A 219 -4.59 -4.23 1.74
CA LEU A 219 -5.77 -3.50 1.25
C LEU A 219 -6.56 -4.29 0.20
N ALA A 220 -5.90 -5.05 -0.68
CA ALA A 220 -6.58 -5.88 -1.67
C ALA A 220 -7.46 -6.96 -1.02
N PHE A 221 -6.96 -7.64 0.02
CA PHE A 221 -7.74 -8.65 0.75
C PHE A 221 -8.85 -8.03 1.61
N VAL A 222 -8.57 -6.94 2.32
CA VAL A 222 -9.59 -6.19 3.08
C VAL A 222 -10.71 -5.70 2.18
N SER A 223 -10.36 -5.13 1.02
CA SER A 223 -11.36 -4.60 0.11
C SER A 223 -12.20 -5.70 -0.55
N THR A 224 -11.62 -6.88 -0.79
CA THR A 224 -12.39 -8.04 -1.27
C THR A 224 -13.39 -8.52 -0.21
N MET A 225 -12.98 -8.57 1.05
CA MET A 225 -13.88 -8.88 2.16
C MET A 225 -14.97 -7.80 2.30
N ALA A 226 -14.61 -6.51 2.25
CA ALA A 226 -15.57 -5.41 2.29
C ALA A 226 -16.54 -5.44 1.10
N SER A 227 -16.06 -5.75 -0.10
CA SER A 227 -16.88 -5.94 -1.30
C SER A 227 -17.98 -7.00 -1.07
N HIS A 228 -17.62 -8.13 -0.46
CA HIS A 228 -18.57 -9.18 -0.10
C HIS A 228 -19.57 -8.73 0.96
N LEU A 229 -19.08 -8.17 2.07
CA LEU A 229 -19.90 -7.75 3.21
C LEU A 229 -20.91 -6.66 2.83
N TYR A 230 -20.45 -5.64 2.10
CA TYR A 230 -21.26 -4.46 1.76
C TYR A 230 -21.85 -4.50 0.35
N ASN A 231 -21.68 -5.61 -0.38
CA ASN A 231 -22.31 -5.85 -1.67
C ASN A 231 -21.85 -4.88 -2.80
N TYR A 232 -20.54 -4.72 -2.98
CA TYR A 232 -19.92 -3.95 -4.09
C TYR A 232 -19.23 -4.88 -5.07
N LYS A 233 -19.52 -4.73 -6.39
CA LYS A 233 -18.91 -5.56 -7.43
C LYS A 233 -17.52 -5.09 -7.81
N ASN A 234 -17.28 -3.77 -7.89
CA ASN A 234 -16.02 -3.23 -8.35
C ASN A 234 -15.21 -2.67 -7.18
N ILE A 235 -13.97 -3.07 -7.10
CA ILE A 235 -12.98 -2.58 -6.13
C ILE A 235 -11.97 -1.77 -6.91
N ILE A 236 -11.90 -0.46 -6.64
CA ILE A 236 -11.11 0.49 -7.40
C ILE A 236 -9.97 1.03 -6.55
N VAL A 237 -8.73 0.81 -7.01
CA VAL A 237 -7.53 1.41 -6.43
C VAL A 237 -6.92 2.44 -7.38
N SER A 238 -6.06 3.31 -6.86
CA SER A 238 -5.46 4.43 -7.60
C SER A 238 -3.98 4.20 -7.88
N ASN A 239 -3.59 2.96 -8.25
CA ASN A 239 -2.19 2.71 -8.59
C ASN A 239 -1.91 3.15 -10.03
N GLU A 240 -0.81 3.82 -10.21
CA GLU A 240 -0.33 4.40 -11.47
C GLU A 240 0.68 3.47 -12.19
N ALA A 241 1.06 3.85 -13.41
CA ALA A 241 2.02 3.09 -14.22
C ALA A 241 3.42 3.05 -13.57
N SER A 242 3.84 4.15 -12.95
CA SER A 242 5.16 4.33 -12.34
C SER A 242 5.44 3.38 -11.16
N SER A 243 4.40 2.84 -10.54
CA SER A 243 4.52 1.84 -9.48
C SER A 243 5.19 0.52 -9.92
N ASN A 244 5.29 0.28 -11.24
CA ASN A 244 5.98 -0.89 -11.78
C ASN A 244 7.51 -0.77 -11.73
N GLU A 245 8.08 0.43 -11.57
CA GLU A 245 9.52 0.64 -11.56
C GLU A 245 10.15 0.18 -10.24
N ALA A 246 11.15 -0.69 -10.34
CA ALA A 246 11.94 -1.12 -9.20
C ALA A 246 12.81 0.04 -8.65
N ASN A 247 13.11 0.02 -7.35
CA ASN A 247 14.01 0.99 -6.72
C ASN A 247 15.46 0.68 -7.03
N LEU A 248 15.82 -0.60 -7.04
CA LEU A 248 17.19 -1.09 -7.30
C LEU A 248 17.21 -2.58 -7.63
N LYS A 249 18.37 -3.06 -8.07
CA LYS A 249 18.69 -4.50 -8.14
C LYS A 249 19.59 -4.89 -6.98
N TRP A 250 19.27 -5.98 -6.30
CA TRP A 250 20.04 -6.49 -5.17
C TRP A 250 20.01 -8.02 -5.13
N MET A 251 21.17 -8.67 -4.99
CA MET A 251 21.30 -10.14 -5.01
C MET A 251 20.59 -10.81 -6.19
N GLY A 252 20.72 -10.21 -7.39
CA GLY A 252 20.09 -10.70 -8.62
C GLY A 252 18.59 -10.46 -8.74
N SER A 253 17.95 -9.87 -7.74
CA SER A 253 16.50 -9.60 -7.70
C SER A 253 16.20 -8.11 -7.84
N GLU A 254 15.09 -7.78 -8.48
CA GLU A 254 14.54 -6.43 -8.47
C GLU A 254 13.83 -6.17 -7.14
N ILE A 255 14.21 -5.08 -6.48
CA ILE A 255 13.60 -4.62 -5.24
C ILE A 255 12.65 -3.46 -5.58
N ASN A 256 11.37 -3.69 -5.42
CA ASN A 256 10.33 -2.68 -5.61
C ASN A 256 9.55 -2.46 -4.30
N HIS A 257 9.76 -1.28 -3.70
CA HIS A 257 8.99 -0.83 -2.53
C HIS A 257 7.46 -0.93 -2.73
N GLN A 258 7.02 -0.73 -3.97
CA GLN A 258 5.62 -0.71 -4.35
C GLN A 258 5.14 -2.02 -5.00
N TYR A 259 5.84 -3.17 -4.81
CA TYR A 259 5.47 -4.42 -5.47
C TYR A 259 3.97 -4.70 -5.43
N SER A 260 3.33 -4.54 -4.28
CA SER A 260 1.88 -4.78 -4.12
C SER A 260 0.97 -3.75 -4.81
N LYS A 261 1.54 -2.76 -5.52
CA LYS A 261 0.83 -1.84 -6.41
C LYS A 261 1.10 -2.12 -7.89
N THR A 262 2.02 -3.02 -8.22
CA THR A 262 2.40 -3.31 -9.61
C THR A 262 1.27 -3.97 -10.40
N SER A 263 1.39 -3.93 -11.71
CA SER A 263 0.49 -4.67 -12.61
C SER A 263 0.66 -6.19 -12.49
N GLU A 264 1.86 -6.66 -12.12
CA GLU A 264 2.12 -8.07 -11.83
C GLU A 264 1.27 -8.52 -10.64
N PHE A 265 1.39 -7.83 -9.50
CA PHE A 265 0.60 -8.16 -8.31
C PHE A 265 -0.91 -8.08 -8.60
N GLU A 266 -1.37 -7.02 -9.28
CA GLU A 266 -2.79 -6.87 -9.63
C GLU A 266 -3.31 -8.06 -10.45
N LYS A 267 -2.55 -8.50 -11.46
CA LYS A 267 -2.89 -9.66 -12.29
C LYS A 267 -2.94 -10.95 -11.47
N ASP A 268 -1.94 -11.18 -10.63
CA ASP A 268 -1.84 -12.39 -9.81
C ASP A 268 -2.92 -12.42 -8.72
N PHE A 269 -3.18 -11.28 -8.08
CA PHE A 269 -4.25 -11.16 -7.10
C PHE A 269 -5.64 -11.39 -7.73
N ARG A 270 -5.90 -10.86 -8.91
CA ARG A 270 -7.17 -11.10 -9.64
C ARG A 270 -7.38 -12.57 -9.95
N LYS A 271 -6.33 -13.28 -10.39
CA LYS A 271 -6.39 -14.74 -10.60
C LYS A 271 -6.67 -15.48 -9.29
N TYR A 272 -5.93 -15.12 -8.23
CA TYR A 272 -6.08 -15.70 -6.91
C TYR A 272 -7.49 -15.47 -6.35
N SER A 273 -7.98 -14.24 -6.38
CA SER A 273 -9.29 -13.86 -5.89
C SER A 273 -10.42 -14.62 -6.61
N LYS A 274 -10.37 -14.66 -7.94
CA LYS A 274 -11.36 -15.37 -8.75
C LYS A 274 -11.40 -16.86 -8.46
N LYS A 275 -10.23 -17.49 -8.24
CA LYS A 275 -10.13 -18.95 -8.08
C LYS A 275 -10.39 -19.40 -6.64
N TYR A 276 -9.94 -18.61 -5.64
CA TYR A 276 -9.85 -19.09 -4.26
C TYR A 276 -10.70 -18.30 -3.25
N LEU A 277 -11.11 -17.05 -3.54
CA LEU A 277 -11.86 -16.26 -2.56
C LEU A 277 -13.37 -16.39 -2.69
N SER A 278 -13.89 -17.04 -3.75
CA SER A 278 -15.32 -17.24 -4.00
C SER A 278 -16.15 -15.94 -3.96
N VAL A 279 -15.56 -14.82 -4.42
CA VAL A 279 -16.23 -13.53 -4.52
C VAL A 279 -16.17 -13.04 -5.96
N SER A 280 -17.31 -12.62 -6.51
CA SER A 280 -17.43 -12.13 -7.89
C SER A 280 -17.04 -10.66 -8.04
N SER A 281 -16.10 -10.15 -7.23
CA SER A 281 -15.64 -8.77 -7.33
C SER A 281 -14.55 -8.58 -8.38
N ASN A 282 -14.57 -7.39 -8.99
CA ASN A 282 -13.55 -6.93 -9.94
C ASN A 282 -12.57 -6.00 -9.21
N TYR A 283 -11.36 -6.45 -8.95
CA TYR A 283 -10.28 -5.61 -8.42
C TYR A 283 -9.45 -5.03 -9.56
N PHE A 284 -9.32 -3.70 -9.64
CA PHE A 284 -8.50 -3.06 -10.67
C PHE A 284 -8.04 -1.66 -10.27
N SER A 285 -6.98 -1.21 -10.92
CA SER A 285 -6.41 0.12 -10.74
C SER A 285 -6.91 1.07 -11.82
N TYR A 286 -7.62 2.13 -11.39
CA TYR A 286 -8.20 3.13 -12.29
C TYR A 286 -7.14 3.91 -13.07
N LEU A 287 -6.01 4.20 -12.42
CA LEU A 287 -4.93 5.01 -13.00
C LEU A 287 -3.83 4.17 -13.68
N ARG A 288 -4.00 2.87 -13.82
CA ARG A 288 -2.96 1.93 -14.31
C ARG A 288 -2.28 2.34 -15.61
N ARG A 289 -2.98 3.02 -16.51
CA ARG A 289 -2.45 3.45 -17.81
C ARG A 289 -1.88 4.86 -17.80
N LEU A 290 -1.93 5.57 -16.68
CA LEU A 290 -1.47 6.94 -16.55
C LEU A 290 -0.15 6.98 -15.79
N GLY A 291 0.79 7.80 -16.30
CA GLY A 291 1.97 8.19 -15.55
C GLY A 291 1.70 9.39 -14.63
N GLU A 292 2.62 9.64 -13.72
CA GLU A 292 2.53 10.70 -12.71
C GLU A 292 2.33 12.10 -13.30
N ILE A 293 2.96 12.41 -14.45
CA ILE A 293 2.79 13.69 -15.16
C ILE A 293 1.34 13.89 -15.63
N GLN A 294 0.73 12.84 -16.18
CA GLN A 294 -0.66 12.92 -16.66
C GLN A 294 -1.65 13.07 -15.51
N ILE A 295 -1.39 12.35 -14.40
CA ILE A 295 -2.19 12.45 -13.18
C ILE A 295 -2.06 13.87 -12.58
N ALA A 296 -0.85 14.42 -12.51
CA ALA A 296 -0.61 15.77 -12.02
C ALA A 296 -1.31 16.84 -12.87
N LYS A 297 -1.24 16.71 -14.22
CA LYS A 297 -1.96 17.59 -15.16
C LYS A 297 -3.47 17.55 -14.94
N THR A 298 -4.01 16.37 -14.65
CA THR A 298 -5.43 16.20 -14.37
C THR A 298 -5.80 16.81 -13.02
N PHE A 299 -5.00 16.52 -11.97
CA PHE A 299 -5.21 17.03 -10.62
C PHE A 299 -5.14 18.56 -10.56
N ALA A 300 -4.25 19.20 -11.33
CA ALA A 300 -4.12 20.65 -11.39
C ALA A 300 -5.41 21.37 -11.85
N LYS A 301 -6.35 20.66 -12.47
CA LYS A 301 -7.68 21.17 -12.86
C LYS A 301 -8.74 21.00 -11.76
N MET A 302 -8.34 20.57 -10.56
CA MET A 302 -9.25 20.20 -9.47
C MET A 302 -8.95 21.03 -8.19
N PRO A 303 -9.11 22.37 -8.23
CA PRO A 303 -8.70 23.26 -7.12
C PRO A 303 -9.41 22.95 -5.80
N LYS A 304 -10.60 22.37 -5.82
CA LYS A 304 -11.35 21.96 -4.61
C LYS A 304 -10.60 20.98 -3.70
N TYR A 305 -9.59 20.26 -4.25
CA TYR A 305 -8.78 19.31 -3.47
C TYR A 305 -7.46 19.90 -2.95
N PHE A 306 -7.01 21.06 -3.41
CA PHE A 306 -5.68 21.60 -3.10
C PHE A 306 -5.45 21.82 -1.60
N SER A 307 -6.48 22.26 -0.88
CA SER A 307 -6.37 22.49 0.57
C SER A 307 -6.42 21.21 1.40
N VAL A 308 -6.93 20.10 0.84
CA VAL A 308 -7.23 18.87 1.60
C VAL A 308 -6.33 17.70 1.32
N PHE A 309 -5.72 17.59 0.11
CA PHE A 309 -4.86 16.44 -0.20
C PHE A 309 -3.52 16.51 0.55
N ARG A 310 -3.04 15.36 0.98
CA ARG A 310 -1.70 15.19 1.58
C ARG A 310 -1.16 13.83 1.21
N SER A 311 0.10 13.81 0.77
CA SER A 311 0.83 12.57 0.46
C SER A 311 2.06 12.38 1.35
N CYS A 312 2.34 13.31 2.25
CA CYS A 312 3.50 13.26 3.13
C CYS A 312 3.36 12.18 4.21
N ASN A 313 4.25 11.17 4.19
CA ASN A 313 4.24 10.11 5.20
C ASN A 313 4.63 10.65 6.60
N LYS A 314 5.66 11.51 6.69
CA LYS A 314 6.12 12.12 7.95
C LYS A 314 5.09 13.06 8.57
N GLY A 315 4.35 13.79 7.73
CA GLY A 315 3.30 14.73 8.16
C GLY A 315 1.89 14.12 8.26
N SER A 316 1.73 12.82 8.07
CA SER A 316 0.41 12.18 8.04
C SER A 316 -0.38 12.34 9.35
N LYS A 317 0.29 12.25 10.50
CA LYS A 317 -0.33 12.41 11.83
C LYS A 317 -0.80 13.85 12.10
N THR A 318 -0.07 14.84 11.61
CA THR A 318 -0.37 16.27 11.80
C THR A 318 -1.15 16.86 10.63
N ASN A 319 -1.46 16.06 9.61
CA ASN A 319 -2.12 16.47 8.36
C ASN A 319 -1.39 17.63 7.65
N SER A 320 -0.06 17.58 7.61
CA SER A 320 0.79 18.65 7.06
C SER A 320 1.80 18.11 6.03
N TRP A 321 2.35 19.02 5.24
CA TRP A 321 3.54 18.75 4.42
C TRP A 321 4.79 18.98 5.26
N CYS A 322 5.67 17.98 5.44
CA CYS A 322 6.93 18.19 6.16
C CYS A 322 7.94 19.03 5.33
N GLY A 323 7.77 19.05 4.01
CA GLY A 323 8.61 19.80 3.07
C GLY A 323 10.07 19.38 2.99
N ARG A 324 10.44 18.17 3.50
CA ARG A 324 11.83 17.68 3.53
C ARG A 324 12.00 16.24 3.06
N CYS A 325 10.93 15.49 2.85
CA CYS A 325 11.02 14.10 2.39
C CYS A 325 10.90 14.00 0.88
N ALA A 326 11.34 12.89 0.32
CA ALA A 326 11.28 12.59 -1.12
C ALA A 326 9.86 12.73 -1.67
N LYS A 327 8.85 12.29 -0.91
CA LYS A 327 7.46 12.39 -1.33
C LYS A 327 6.95 13.84 -1.41
N CYS A 328 7.40 14.73 -0.51
CA CYS A 328 7.07 16.15 -0.61
C CYS A 328 7.71 16.78 -1.85
N LEU A 329 9.02 16.56 -2.07
CA LEU A 329 9.71 17.10 -3.24
C LEU A 329 9.15 16.55 -4.54
N SER A 330 8.94 15.24 -4.64
CA SER A 330 8.37 14.57 -5.82
C SER A 330 6.97 15.13 -6.16
N THR A 331 6.09 15.30 -5.16
CA THR A 331 4.74 15.85 -5.38
C THR A 331 4.80 17.32 -5.78
N TYR A 332 5.67 18.12 -5.15
CA TYR A 332 5.89 19.53 -5.50
C TYR A 332 6.40 19.65 -6.94
N LEU A 333 7.43 18.88 -7.30
CA LEU A 333 8.08 18.87 -8.60
C LEU A 333 7.09 18.53 -9.74
N VAL A 334 6.27 17.48 -9.57
CA VAL A 334 5.34 17.05 -10.63
C VAL A 334 4.15 18.01 -10.81
N LEU A 335 3.77 18.75 -9.77
CA LEU A 335 2.65 19.68 -9.83
C LEU A 335 3.08 21.09 -10.29
N TYR A 336 4.31 21.50 -10.04
CA TYR A 336 4.80 22.84 -10.37
C TYR A 336 4.62 23.23 -11.86
N PRO A 337 4.89 22.38 -12.85
CA PRO A 337 4.66 22.69 -14.26
C PRO A 337 3.24 23.16 -14.59
N PHE A 338 2.27 22.67 -13.83
CA PHE A 338 0.83 22.91 -14.06
C PHE A 338 0.24 23.99 -13.16
N LEU A 339 0.78 24.16 -11.96
CA LEU A 339 0.26 25.10 -10.95
C LEU A 339 1.11 26.37 -10.82
N GLY A 340 2.38 26.35 -11.28
CA GLY A 340 3.30 27.48 -11.09
C GLY A 340 3.41 27.87 -9.62
N GLU A 341 3.32 29.14 -9.31
CA GLU A 341 3.45 29.70 -7.96
C GLU A 341 2.35 29.24 -6.96
N GLU A 342 1.21 28.74 -7.47
CA GLU A 342 0.13 28.25 -6.61
C GLU A 342 0.57 27.09 -5.73
N ILE A 343 1.54 26.28 -6.19
CA ILE A 343 2.07 25.15 -5.42
C ILE A 343 2.73 25.60 -4.10
N LYS A 344 3.29 26.82 -4.06
CA LYS A 344 3.90 27.40 -2.85
C LYS A 344 2.85 27.60 -1.74
N LYS A 345 1.64 28.02 -2.12
CA LYS A 345 0.53 28.19 -1.18
C LYS A 345 0.07 26.85 -0.62
N ILE A 346 0.01 25.79 -1.47
CA ILE A 346 -0.38 24.44 -1.06
C ILE A 346 0.60 23.85 -0.05
N PHE A 347 1.90 24.08 -0.23
CA PHE A 347 2.96 23.57 0.64
C PHE A 347 3.34 24.51 1.79
N GLY A 348 2.94 25.78 1.72
CA GLY A 348 3.29 26.83 2.69
C GLY A 348 4.74 27.33 2.58
N LYS A 349 5.49 26.85 1.56
CA LYS A 349 6.88 27.28 1.28
C LYS A 349 7.30 26.89 -0.14
N ASP A 350 8.39 27.53 -0.60
CA ASP A 350 9.05 27.15 -1.86
C ASP A 350 10.06 26.04 -1.61
N LEU A 351 9.80 24.83 -2.15
CA LEU A 351 10.73 23.71 -1.98
C LEU A 351 11.94 23.79 -2.91
N PHE A 352 11.86 24.54 -4.00
CA PHE A 352 12.99 24.64 -4.94
C PHE A 352 14.09 25.60 -4.45
N GLU A 353 13.81 26.42 -3.47
CA GLU A 353 14.80 27.30 -2.83
C GLU A 353 15.45 26.64 -1.58
N ASP A 354 14.97 25.48 -1.15
CA ASP A 354 15.51 24.74 0.00
C ASP A 354 16.71 23.89 -0.41
N LYS A 355 17.91 24.40 -0.17
CA LYS A 355 19.18 23.73 -0.50
C LYS A 355 19.35 22.34 0.15
N THR A 356 18.64 22.09 1.26
CA THR A 356 18.70 20.77 1.92
C THR A 356 18.06 19.65 1.11
N LEU A 357 17.27 19.98 0.08
CA LEU A 357 16.63 19.05 -0.82
C LEU A 357 17.50 18.62 -2.01
N THR A 358 18.73 19.16 -2.15
CA THR A 358 19.65 18.79 -3.26
C THR A 358 19.93 17.28 -3.27
N ASN A 359 20.21 16.66 -2.13
CA ASN A 359 20.46 15.22 -2.06
C ASN A 359 19.19 14.41 -2.36
N VAL A 360 18.04 14.87 -1.90
CA VAL A 360 16.75 14.24 -2.22
C VAL A 360 16.47 14.28 -3.72
N MET A 361 16.83 15.36 -4.41
CA MET A 361 16.70 15.45 -5.87
C MET A 361 17.66 14.47 -6.58
N LYS A 362 18.90 14.31 -6.10
CA LYS A 362 19.84 13.29 -6.60
C LYS A 362 19.29 11.87 -6.45
N GLU A 363 18.70 11.56 -5.28
CA GLU A 363 18.03 10.28 -5.04
C GLU A 363 16.87 10.04 -6.03
N LEU A 364 16.02 11.06 -6.27
CA LEU A 364 14.91 10.97 -7.24
C LEU A 364 15.41 10.75 -8.68
N LEU A 365 16.58 11.25 -9.01
CA LEU A 365 17.23 11.09 -10.33
C LEU A 365 18.09 9.82 -10.44
N GLY A 366 18.29 9.08 -9.35
CA GLY A 366 19.20 7.93 -9.30
C GLY A 366 20.66 8.32 -9.63
N LYS A 367 21.10 9.57 -9.29
CA LYS A 367 22.46 10.07 -9.52
C LYS A 367 23.39 9.74 -8.34
N ASP A 368 24.70 9.68 -8.64
CA ASP A 368 25.79 9.56 -7.64
C ASP A 368 25.63 8.31 -6.75
N GLU A 369 25.32 7.14 -7.35
CA GLU A 369 25.08 5.87 -6.65
C GLU A 369 23.93 5.91 -5.62
N ASN A 370 23.16 7.00 -5.58
CA ASN A 370 22.01 7.10 -4.71
C ASN A 370 20.90 6.15 -5.19
N VAL A 371 20.41 5.38 -4.26
CA VAL A 371 19.24 4.49 -4.48
C VAL A 371 17.98 5.34 -4.53
N LYS A 372 17.11 5.07 -5.51
CA LYS A 372 15.79 5.68 -5.59
C LYS A 372 15.07 5.50 -4.23
N PRO A 373 14.48 6.56 -3.66
CA PRO A 373 13.86 6.49 -2.34
C PRO A 373 12.81 5.36 -2.23
N PHE A 374 12.80 4.67 -1.12
CA PHE A 374 11.73 3.72 -0.78
C PHE A 374 10.47 4.47 -0.34
N ASP A 375 9.94 5.23 -1.27
CA ASP A 375 8.71 6.01 -1.15
C ASP A 375 7.92 5.93 -2.48
N CYS A 376 6.63 6.22 -2.43
CA CYS A 376 5.83 6.36 -3.66
C CYS A 376 6.14 7.72 -4.30
N VAL A 377 7.13 7.76 -5.18
CA VAL A 377 7.65 8.94 -5.87
C VAL A 377 7.71 8.71 -7.37
N LEU A 378 7.96 9.76 -8.13
CA LEU A 378 8.16 9.72 -9.57
C LEU A 378 9.16 8.63 -9.99
N SER A 379 9.00 8.09 -11.18
CA SER A 379 10.07 7.35 -11.84
C SER A 379 11.25 8.29 -12.15
N ILE A 380 12.42 7.73 -12.43
CA ILE A 380 13.60 8.54 -12.82
C ILE A 380 13.29 9.38 -14.07
N GLU A 381 12.65 8.78 -15.07
CA GLU A 381 12.29 9.48 -16.32
C GLU A 381 11.20 10.54 -16.11
N GLU A 382 10.21 10.27 -15.25
CA GLU A 382 9.21 11.27 -14.87
C GLU A 382 9.83 12.42 -14.08
N THR A 383 10.84 12.15 -13.25
CA THR A 383 11.57 13.19 -12.51
C THR A 383 12.30 14.13 -13.50
N LYS A 384 13.03 13.59 -14.49
CA LYS A 384 13.67 14.36 -15.55
C LYS A 384 12.66 15.19 -16.35
N THR A 385 11.56 14.57 -16.75
CA THR A 385 10.47 15.22 -17.48
C THR A 385 9.86 16.38 -16.66
N ALA A 386 9.60 16.16 -15.37
CA ALA A 386 9.04 17.19 -14.50
C ALA A 386 9.99 18.37 -14.30
N ILE A 387 11.31 18.13 -14.23
CA ILE A 387 12.33 19.20 -14.19
C ILE A 387 12.25 20.04 -15.47
N SER A 388 12.29 19.40 -16.65
CA SER A 388 12.22 20.09 -17.94
C SER A 388 10.94 20.94 -18.05
N LEU A 389 9.78 20.34 -17.77
CA LEU A 389 8.50 21.05 -17.80
C LEU A 389 8.44 22.20 -16.79
N GLY A 390 9.08 22.04 -15.62
CA GLY A 390 9.16 23.10 -14.60
C GLY A 390 10.02 24.28 -15.06
N ILE A 391 11.12 24.02 -15.74
CA ILE A 391 11.97 25.07 -16.35
C ILE A 391 11.21 25.82 -17.44
N ASP A 392 10.52 25.10 -18.32
CA ASP A 392 9.71 25.71 -19.38
C ASP A 392 8.58 26.56 -18.82
N ARG A 393 7.97 26.11 -17.71
CA ARG A 393 6.96 26.88 -17.01
C ARG A 393 7.53 28.19 -16.44
N ALA A 394 8.68 28.15 -15.76
CA ALA A 394 9.30 29.35 -15.22
C ALA A 394 9.65 30.37 -16.34
N LYS A 395 10.20 29.89 -17.45
CA LYS A 395 10.49 30.75 -18.63
C LYS A 395 9.22 31.37 -19.21
N LYS A 396 8.16 30.57 -19.38
CA LYS A 396 6.87 31.04 -19.89
C LYS A 396 6.25 32.12 -19.01
N ASP A 397 6.36 31.98 -17.68
CA ASP A 397 5.83 32.93 -16.72
C ASP A 397 6.75 34.15 -16.50
N GLY A 398 7.87 34.26 -17.27
CA GLY A 398 8.85 35.37 -17.13
C GLY A 398 9.61 35.34 -15.80
N GLN A 399 9.69 34.18 -15.14
CA GLN A 399 10.31 34.03 -13.83
C GLN A 399 11.74 33.50 -13.95
N LYS A 400 12.57 33.80 -12.93
CA LYS A 400 13.86 33.15 -12.78
C LYS A 400 13.66 31.64 -12.61
N ILE A 401 14.48 30.84 -13.31
CA ILE A 401 14.50 29.40 -13.11
C ILE A 401 14.82 29.11 -11.64
N PRO A 402 13.96 28.34 -10.92
CA PRO A 402 14.22 27.98 -9.54
C PRO A 402 15.58 27.28 -9.35
N ASN A 403 16.28 27.60 -8.28
CA ASN A 403 17.65 27.16 -8.06
C ASN A 403 17.81 25.65 -8.15
N LEU A 404 16.92 24.90 -7.51
CA LEU A 404 16.98 23.44 -7.53
C LEU A 404 16.74 22.86 -8.93
N LEU A 405 15.85 23.44 -9.75
CA LEU A 405 15.62 23.00 -11.12
C LEU A 405 16.81 23.33 -12.01
N GLY A 406 17.38 24.53 -11.89
CA GLY A 406 18.55 24.95 -12.64
C GLY A 406 19.79 24.09 -12.39
N ALA A 407 19.99 23.64 -11.16
CA ALA A 407 21.10 22.76 -10.77
C ALA A 407 21.03 21.37 -11.43
N PHE A 408 19.87 20.93 -11.90
CA PHE A 408 19.65 19.60 -12.48
C PHE A 408 19.07 19.65 -13.91
N SER A 409 19.25 20.78 -14.60
CA SER A 409 18.74 21.00 -15.96
C SER A 409 19.54 20.29 -17.08
N ARG A 410 20.60 19.55 -16.73
CA ARG A 410 21.48 18.85 -17.68
C ARG A 410 21.37 17.34 -17.57
#